data_9166bf897e4864cdd52ae029fab90880
#
_entry.id   9166bf897e4864cdd52ae029fab90880
#
_cell.length_a   1.000
_cell.length_b   1.000
_cell.length_c   1.000
_cell.angle_alpha   90.00
_cell.angle_beta   90.00
_cell.angle_gamma   90.00
#
_symmetry.space_group_name_H-M   'P 1'
#
loop_
_entity.id
_entity.type
_entity.pdbx_description
1 polymer ?
#
loop_
_entity_poly.entity_id
_entity_poly.type
_entity_poly.pdbx_seq_one_letter_code
_entity_poly.pdbx_strand_id
1 'polypeptide(L)'
;TAEINLVMRQEGLPAAEVLKNKFDMPFVVSAPYGYAATLTWLEEVGKILGQLPDVKMCARLRLKAQNTASLKMYAMMMGRKKTPQAAVIGEYDLVKGLSAFLRSVGIDVKYKLCSHSLKSIVEPELDIQYISVEKEKIDILKKMQKTLVLADDVSHRLCDSSNVVVRVSAPFIDGAQIATHLPLLGEKGTDFLLETIEAYYQTLA
;
A
#
# COMPACT_ATOMS: atom_id res chain seq x y z
N THR A 1 -18.86 -24.81 0.80
CA THR A 1 -17.39 -25.08 0.80
C THR A 1 -16.68 -23.94 0.08
N ALA A 2 -15.59 -23.44 0.64
CA ALA A 2 -14.80 -22.41 -0.01
C ALA A 2 -14.00 -23.05 -1.18
N GLU A 3 -13.91 -22.33 -2.31
CA GLU A 3 -13.20 -22.79 -3.50
C GLU A 3 -11.78 -22.26 -3.60
N ILE A 4 -11.51 -21.16 -2.90
CA ILE A 4 -10.21 -20.48 -2.88
C ILE A 4 -9.99 -19.80 -1.52
N ASN A 5 -8.73 -19.70 -1.10
CA ASN A 5 -8.32 -18.92 0.07
C ASN A 5 -7.60 -17.64 -0.39
N LEU A 6 -8.11 -16.48 0.03
CA LEU A 6 -7.52 -15.18 -0.28
C LEU A 6 -6.67 -14.72 0.91
N VAL A 7 -5.37 -14.80 0.77
CA VAL A 7 -4.40 -14.45 1.80
C VAL A 7 -3.94 -13.01 1.56
N MET A 8 -4.52 -12.08 2.29
CA MET A 8 -4.26 -10.65 2.14
C MET A 8 -2.99 -10.19 2.88
N ARG A 9 -2.46 -11.05 3.76
CA ARG A 9 -1.26 -10.78 4.57
C ARG A 9 -0.39 -12.01 4.68
N GLN A 10 0.92 -11.83 4.61
CA GLN A 10 1.91 -12.91 4.65
C GLN A 10 1.83 -13.78 5.91
N GLU A 11 1.35 -13.22 7.03
CA GLU A 11 1.13 -13.98 8.27
C GLU A 11 0.10 -15.13 8.09
N GLY A 12 -0.80 -15.00 7.11
CA GLY A 12 -1.77 -16.04 6.77
C GLY A 12 -1.21 -17.18 5.91
N LEU A 13 -0.01 -17.03 5.35
CA LEU A 13 0.59 -18.00 4.42
C LEU A 13 0.71 -19.42 5.03
N PRO A 14 1.24 -19.61 6.25
CA PRO A 14 1.35 -20.96 6.83
C PRO A 14 0.00 -21.66 6.97
N ALA A 15 -1.06 -20.93 7.30
CA ALA A 15 -2.42 -21.50 7.38
C ALA A 15 -2.96 -21.87 5.98
N ALA A 16 -2.69 -21.05 4.96
CA ALA A 16 -3.08 -21.33 3.59
C ALA A 16 -2.37 -22.57 3.02
N GLU A 17 -1.10 -22.76 3.34
CA GLU A 17 -0.34 -23.95 2.97
C GLU A 17 -0.91 -25.24 3.62
N VAL A 18 -1.30 -25.17 4.89
CA VAL A 18 -1.96 -26.29 5.57
C VAL A 18 -3.30 -26.62 4.89
N LEU A 19 -4.10 -25.61 4.53
CA LEU A 19 -5.38 -25.81 3.84
C LEU A 19 -5.15 -26.40 2.41
N LYS A 20 -4.14 -25.93 1.70
CA LYS A 20 -3.75 -26.48 0.40
C LYS A 20 -3.36 -27.95 0.51
N ASN A 21 -2.52 -28.29 1.49
CA ASN A 21 -2.00 -29.66 1.66
C ASN A 21 -3.08 -30.64 2.13
N LYS A 22 -4.02 -30.21 3.00
CA LYS A 22 -5.06 -31.07 3.57
C LYS A 22 -6.30 -31.22 2.69
N PHE A 23 -6.67 -30.17 1.96
CA PHE A 23 -7.95 -30.07 1.29
C PHE A 23 -7.82 -29.71 -0.20
N ASP A 24 -6.60 -29.65 -0.71
CA ASP A 24 -6.27 -29.16 -2.07
C ASP A 24 -6.88 -27.78 -2.38
N MET A 25 -7.09 -26.97 -1.33
CA MET A 25 -7.66 -25.63 -1.47
C MET A 25 -6.62 -24.66 -2.05
N PRO A 26 -6.81 -24.13 -3.27
CA PRO A 26 -5.89 -23.15 -3.82
C PRO A 26 -5.93 -21.84 -3.05
N PHE A 27 -4.84 -21.06 -3.14
CA PHE A 27 -4.79 -19.74 -2.53
C PHE A 27 -4.07 -18.73 -3.40
N VAL A 28 -4.40 -17.44 -3.18
CA VAL A 28 -3.68 -16.27 -3.72
C VAL A 28 -3.14 -15.47 -2.54
N VAL A 29 -1.84 -15.15 -2.57
CA VAL A 29 -1.18 -14.32 -1.55
C VAL A 29 -0.87 -12.96 -2.17
N SER A 30 -1.77 -12.01 -2.02
CA SER A 30 -1.58 -10.65 -2.53
C SER A 30 -2.57 -9.67 -1.93
N ALA A 31 -2.09 -8.48 -1.60
CA ALA A 31 -2.92 -7.33 -1.26
C ALA A 31 -2.89 -6.33 -2.43
N PRO A 32 -4.02 -6.11 -3.16
CA PRO A 32 -4.03 -5.35 -4.40
C PRO A 32 -4.05 -3.83 -4.16
N TYR A 33 -2.90 -3.22 -3.94
CA TYR A 33 -2.72 -1.77 -3.88
C TYR A 33 -2.48 -1.19 -5.27
N GLY A 34 -3.34 -0.28 -5.71
CA GLY A 34 -3.29 0.33 -7.03
C GLY A 34 -4.12 -0.42 -8.09
N TYR A 35 -4.47 0.27 -9.18
CA TYR A 35 -5.34 -0.30 -10.23
C TYR A 35 -4.70 -1.49 -10.95
N ALA A 36 -3.40 -1.39 -11.27
CA ALA A 36 -2.70 -2.48 -11.95
C ALA A 36 -2.63 -3.74 -11.09
N ALA A 37 -2.27 -3.60 -9.80
CA ALA A 37 -2.25 -4.72 -8.87
C ALA A 37 -3.64 -5.32 -8.64
N THR A 38 -4.68 -4.47 -8.61
CA THR A 38 -6.08 -4.94 -8.51
C THR A 38 -6.46 -5.77 -9.73
N LEU A 39 -6.08 -5.32 -10.93
CA LEU A 39 -6.35 -6.06 -12.16
C LEU A 39 -5.66 -7.42 -12.16
N THR A 40 -4.36 -7.46 -11.86
CA THR A 40 -3.59 -8.70 -11.78
C THR A 40 -4.21 -9.68 -10.76
N TRP A 41 -4.59 -9.16 -9.57
CA TRP A 41 -5.23 -9.96 -8.53
C TRP A 41 -6.56 -10.58 -9.00
N LEU A 42 -7.41 -9.82 -9.70
CA LEU A 42 -8.66 -10.33 -10.27
C LEU A 42 -8.43 -11.40 -11.33
N GLU A 43 -7.41 -11.22 -12.17
CA GLU A 43 -7.04 -12.19 -13.20
C GLU A 43 -6.51 -13.49 -12.59
N GLU A 44 -5.69 -13.42 -11.53
CA GLU A 44 -5.19 -14.59 -10.79
C GLU A 44 -6.32 -15.37 -10.12
N VAL A 45 -7.21 -14.67 -9.40
CA VAL A 45 -8.38 -15.29 -8.76
C VAL A 45 -9.28 -15.94 -9.81
N GLY A 46 -9.57 -15.22 -10.89
CA GLY A 46 -10.40 -15.73 -11.98
C GLY A 46 -9.81 -16.99 -12.65
N LYS A 47 -8.49 -17.01 -12.85
CA LYS A 47 -7.77 -18.18 -13.39
C LYS A 47 -7.91 -19.42 -12.48
N ILE A 48 -7.80 -19.25 -11.17
CA ILE A 48 -7.93 -20.33 -10.20
C ILE A 48 -9.36 -20.88 -10.17
N LEU A 49 -10.36 -19.98 -10.22
CA LEU A 49 -11.77 -20.35 -10.19
C LEU A 49 -12.31 -20.84 -11.55
N GLY A 50 -11.49 -20.78 -12.62
CA GLY A 50 -11.95 -21.07 -13.97
C GLY A 50 -13.01 -20.08 -14.49
N GLN A 51 -13.03 -18.86 -13.95
CA GLN A 51 -13.99 -17.81 -14.27
C GLN A 51 -13.28 -16.56 -14.78
N LEU A 52 -13.81 -15.94 -15.82
CA LEU A 52 -13.29 -14.67 -16.29
C LEU A 52 -13.82 -13.53 -15.40
N PRO A 53 -12.94 -12.61 -14.96
CA PRO A 53 -13.37 -11.39 -14.28
C PRO A 53 -14.30 -10.55 -15.17
N ASP A 54 -15.11 -9.69 -14.58
CA ASP A 54 -15.99 -8.78 -15.33
C ASP A 54 -15.20 -7.92 -16.32
N VAL A 55 -15.52 -8.06 -17.60
CA VAL A 55 -14.79 -7.43 -18.71
C VAL A 55 -14.84 -5.90 -18.62
N LYS A 56 -15.99 -5.33 -18.21
CA LYS A 56 -16.16 -3.87 -18.12
C LYS A 56 -15.33 -3.31 -16.98
N MET A 57 -15.32 -4.01 -15.83
CA MET A 57 -14.48 -3.63 -14.69
C MET A 57 -13.01 -3.70 -15.05
N CYS A 58 -12.56 -4.78 -15.69
CA CYS A 58 -11.16 -4.92 -16.11
C CYS A 58 -10.75 -3.84 -17.12
N ALA A 59 -11.60 -3.52 -18.09
CA ALA A 59 -11.34 -2.45 -19.06
C ALA A 59 -11.21 -1.08 -18.36
N ARG A 60 -12.10 -0.79 -17.40
CA ARG A 60 -12.04 0.44 -16.59
C ARG A 60 -10.76 0.52 -15.77
N LEU A 61 -10.36 -0.56 -15.09
CA LEU A 61 -9.13 -0.61 -14.29
C LEU A 61 -7.87 -0.44 -15.15
N ARG A 62 -7.84 -1.04 -16.36
CA ARG A 62 -6.74 -0.84 -17.32
C ARG A 62 -6.61 0.61 -17.73
N LEU A 63 -7.72 1.27 -18.08
CA LEU A 63 -7.72 2.68 -18.44
C LEU A 63 -7.24 3.56 -17.29
N LYS A 64 -7.74 3.33 -16.08
CA LYS A 64 -7.30 4.05 -14.88
C LYS A 64 -5.80 3.82 -14.60
N ALA A 65 -5.29 2.60 -14.74
CA ALA A 65 -3.88 2.28 -14.58
C ALA A 65 -2.99 3.01 -15.60
N GLN A 66 -3.40 3.06 -16.87
CA GLN A 66 -2.70 3.81 -17.93
C GLN A 66 -2.67 5.31 -17.63
N ASN A 67 -3.80 5.89 -17.22
CA ASN A 67 -3.88 7.30 -16.86
C ASN A 67 -2.99 7.62 -15.65
N THR A 68 -2.94 6.73 -14.66
CA THR A 68 -2.06 6.89 -13.48
C THR A 68 -0.57 6.86 -13.87
N ALA A 69 -0.18 6.00 -14.81
CA ALA A 69 1.19 5.98 -15.32
C ALA A 69 1.59 7.32 -16.00
N SER A 70 0.63 8.02 -16.59
CA SER A 70 0.84 9.34 -17.18
C SER A 70 1.15 10.43 -16.14
N LEU A 71 0.67 10.29 -14.90
CA LEU A 71 1.00 11.22 -13.79
C LEU A 71 2.50 11.23 -13.49
N LYS A 72 3.16 10.08 -13.56
CA LYS A 72 4.62 9.99 -13.39
C LYS A 72 5.35 10.80 -14.44
N MET A 73 4.95 10.66 -15.71
CA MET A 73 5.53 11.39 -16.81
C MET A 73 5.29 12.90 -16.67
N TYR A 74 4.07 13.30 -16.31
CA TYR A 74 3.72 14.70 -16.07
C TYR A 74 4.54 15.30 -14.92
N ALA A 75 4.68 14.59 -13.80
CA ALA A 75 5.51 15.03 -12.69
C ALA A 75 6.99 15.24 -13.08
N MET A 76 7.52 14.38 -13.94
CA MET A 76 8.90 14.51 -14.49
C MET A 76 9.02 15.71 -15.44
N MET A 77 8.02 15.95 -16.30
CA MET A 77 8.04 17.05 -17.29
C MET A 77 7.93 18.44 -16.64
N MET A 78 7.20 18.54 -15.50
CA MET A 78 7.00 19.82 -14.82
C MET A 78 8.26 20.35 -14.10
N GLY A 79 9.40 19.66 -14.23
CA GLY A 79 10.70 20.15 -13.79
C GLY A 79 10.75 20.57 -12.32
N ARG A 80 9.99 19.90 -11.46
CA ARG A 80 9.89 20.27 -10.04
C ARG A 80 11.27 20.23 -9.39
N LYS A 81 11.62 21.32 -8.73
CA LYS A 81 12.92 21.48 -8.03
C LYS A 81 13.15 20.45 -6.93
N LYS A 82 12.11 19.76 -6.48
CA LYS A 82 12.16 18.73 -5.42
C LYS A 82 11.45 17.45 -5.86
N THR A 83 12.15 16.35 -5.76
CA THR A 83 11.55 15.02 -5.96
C THR A 83 10.57 14.76 -4.79
N PRO A 84 9.30 14.42 -5.06
CA PRO A 84 8.36 14.08 -4.03
C PRO A 84 8.83 12.83 -3.28
N GLN A 85 8.83 12.89 -1.96
CA GLN A 85 9.29 11.81 -1.09
C GLN A 85 8.15 11.29 -0.24
N ALA A 86 8.15 9.98 0.02
CA ALA A 86 7.20 9.37 0.93
C ALA A 86 7.88 8.52 2.01
N ALA A 87 7.12 8.29 3.07
CA ALA A 87 7.37 7.30 4.10
C ALA A 87 6.14 6.41 4.22
N VAL A 88 6.33 5.12 4.32
CA VAL A 88 5.26 4.15 4.59
C VAL A 88 5.60 3.38 5.86
N ILE A 89 4.69 3.44 6.84
CA ILE A 89 4.89 2.90 8.19
C ILE A 89 3.71 2.00 8.53
N GLY A 90 3.97 0.76 8.88
CA GLY A 90 2.92 -0.18 9.25
C GLY A 90 3.35 -1.64 9.18
N GLU A 91 2.43 -2.48 8.78
CA GLU A 91 2.64 -3.91 8.61
C GLU A 91 3.34 -4.22 7.30
N TYR A 92 3.99 -5.38 7.20
CA TYR A 92 4.82 -5.75 6.06
C TYR A 92 4.12 -5.60 4.69
N ASP A 93 2.96 -6.23 4.52
CA ASP A 93 2.24 -6.21 3.23
C ASP A 93 1.75 -4.81 2.85
N LEU A 94 1.34 -4.02 3.84
CA LEU A 94 0.97 -2.62 3.65
C LEU A 94 2.18 -1.80 3.21
N VAL A 95 3.31 -1.92 3.91
CA VAL A 95 4.55 -1.21 3.57
C VAL A 95 5.02 -1.58 2.17
N LYS A 96 5.06 -2.88 1.85
CA LYS A 96 5.45 -3.38 0.54
C LYS A 96 4.51 -2.90 -0.57
N GLY A 97 3.22 -3.12 -0.40
CA GLY A 97 2.21 -2.83 -1.41
C GLY A 97 2.07 -1.33 -1.70
N LEU A 98 1.94 -0.50 -0.65
CA LEU A 98 1.87 0.95 -0.81
C LEU A 98 3.18 1.54 -1.37
N SER A 99 4.33 1.00 -0.97
CA SER A 99 5.61 1.45 -1.54
C SER A 99 5.72 1.15 -3.04
N ALA A 100 5.26 -0.01 -3.48
CA ALA A 100 5.21 -0.36 -4.90
C ALA A 100 4.25 0.56 -5.67
N PHE A 101 3.06 0.83 -5.11
CA PHE A 101 2.09 1.75 -5.69
C PHE A 101 2.66 3.19 -5.81
N LEU A 102 3.22 3.75 -4.73
CA LEU A 102 3.80 5.10 -4.74
C LEU A 102 4.92 5.25 -5.79
N ARG A 103 5.80 4.26 -5.90
CA ARG A 103 6.82 4.24 -6.95
C ARG A 103 6.22 4.21 -8.36
N SER A 104 5.11 3.51 -8.56
CA SER A 104 4.43 3.44 -9.87
C SER A 104 3.91 4.81 -10.33
N VAL A 105 3.56 5.69 -9.38
CA VAL A 105 3.10 7.06 -9.64
C VAL A 105 4.21 8.12 -9.54
N GLY A 106 5.47 7.70 -9.39
CA GLY A 106 6.64 8.59 -9.46
C GLY A 106 7.03 9.25 -8.13
N ILE A 107 6.57 8.70 -7.00
CA ILE A 107 6.98 9.15 -5.66
C ILE A 107 8.09 8.23 -5.15
N ASP A 108 9.20 8.82 -4.73
CA ASP A 108 10.28 8.08 -4.09
C ASP A 108 9.92 7.73 -2.64
N VAL A 109 9.96 6.44 -2.31
CA VAL A 109 9.68 5.97 -0.95
C VAL A 109 10.99 5.84 -0.18
N LYS A 110 11.34 6.91 0.51
CA LYS A 110 12.59 7.02 1.25
C LYS A 110 12.61 6.19 2.52
N TYR A 111 11.48 6.11 3.22
CA TYR A 111 11.38 5.37 4.48
C TYR A 111 10.30 4.30 4.38
N LYS A 112 10.69 3.05 4.59
CA LYS A 112 9.82 1.88 4.65
C LYS A 112 10.01 1.25 6.02
N LEU A 113 9.11 1.55 6.93
CA LEU A 113 9.23 1.18 8.34
C LEU A 113 8.18 0.13 8.70
N CYS A 114 8.65 -1.05 9.08
CA CYS A 114 7.78 -2.14 9.51
C CYS A 114 7.86 -2.34 11.01
N SER A 115 6.70 -2.44 11.66
CA SER A 115 6.59 -2.54 13.12
C SER A 115 6.96 -3.93 13.66
N HIS A 116 6.96 -4.96 12.82
CA HIS A 116 7.30 -6.32 13.22
C HIS A 116 8.01 -7.07 12.10
N SER A 117 8.82 -8.06 12.46
CA SER A 117 9.60 -8.85 11.51
C SER A 117 8.87 -10.15 11.17
N LEU A 118 8.77 -10.45 9.89
CA LEU A 118 8.25 -11.72 9.37
C LEU A 118 9.36 -12.70 8.94
N LYS A 119 10.55 -12.61 9.52
CA LYS A 119 11.72 -13.43 9.15
C LYS A 119 11.47 -14.94 9.16
N SER A 120 10.51 -15.41 9.94
CA SER A 120 10.11 -16.83 9.99
C SER A 120 9.20 -17.26 8.84
N ILE A 121 8.65 -16.31 8.08
CA ILE A 121 7.64 -16.58 7.03
C ILE A 121 8.15 -16.11 5.68
N VAL A 122 8.81 -14.96 5.62
CA VAL A 122 9.27 -14.31 4.38
C VAL A 122 10.72 -13.88 4.52
N GLU A 123 11.50 -14.00 3.46
CA GLU A 123 12.84 -13.40 3.42
C GLU A 123 12.74 -11.88 3.53
N PRO A 124 13.53 -11.27 4.43
CA PRO A 124 13.49 -9.83 4.64
C PRO A 124 13.90 -9.07 3.37
N GLU A 125 13.11 -8.11 2.93
CA GLU A 125 13.53 -7.17 1.89
C GLU A 125 14.56 -6.20 2.48
N LEU A 126 15.69 -6.02 1.77
CA LEU A 126 16.82 -5.21 2.22
C LEU A 126 16.48 -3.73 2.42
N ASP A 127 15.45 -3.24 1.75
CA ASP A 127 15.03 -1.84 1.79
C ASP A 127 13.87 -1.56 2.77
N ILE A 128 13.42 -2.57 3.54
CA ILE A 128 12.45 -2.41 4.62
C ILE A 128 13.19 -2.42 5.97
N GLN A 129 13.10 -1.32 6.70
CA GLN A 129 13.65 -1.21 8.04
C GLN A 129 12.65 -1.74 9.07
N TYR A 130 13.05 -2.74 9.83
CA TYR A 130 12.27 -3.26 10.94
C TYR A 130 12.59 -2.48 12.22
N ILE A 131 11.57 -1.85 12.78
CA ILE A 131 11.69 -1.04 13.99
C ILE A 131 11.16 -1.83 15.18
N SER A 132 12.05 -2.19 16.09
CA SER A 132 11.71 -2.89 17.34
C SER A 132 11.56 -1.94 18.53
N VAL A 133 12.05 -0.71 18.40
CA VAL A 133 12.09 0.27 19.49
C VAL A 133 11.34 1.53 19.07
N GLU A 134 10.31 1.90 19.84
CA GLU A 134 9.47 3.08 19.56
C GLU A 134 10.27 4.39 19.47
N LYS A 135 11.31 4.53 20.27
CA LYS A 135 12.19 5.72 20.23
C LYS A 135 12.85 5.90 18.86
N GLU A 136 13.26 4.82 18.21
CA GLU A 136 13.86 4.87 16.87
C GLU A 136 12.85 5.40 15.85
N LYS A 137 11.60 4.93 15.90
CA LYS A 137 10.50 5.42 15.07
C LYS A 137 10.29 6.91 15.27
N ILE A 138 10.22 7.36 16.53
CA ILE A 138 10.03 8.77 16.89
C ILE A 138 11.17 9.63 16.33
N ASP A 139 12.42 9.19 16.48
CA ASP A 139 13.58 9.92 15.99
C ASP A 139 13.62 10.05 14.46
N ILE A 140 13.12 9.04 13.75
CA ILE A 140 12.96 9.08 12.29
C ILE A 140 11.84 10.05 11.90
N LEU A 141 10.66 9.95 12.53
CA LEU A 141 9.50 10.80 12.23
C LEU A 141 9.78 12.30 12.43
N LYS A 142 10.48 12.65 13.51
CA LYS A 142 10.86 14.05 13.81
C LYS A 142 11.84 14.66 12.81
N LYS A 143 12.56 13.83 12.04
CA LYS A 143 13.52 14.30 11.02
C LYS A 143 12.86 14.47 9.65
N MET A 144 11.65 13.95 9.46
CA MET A 144 10.92 14.05 8.18
C MET A 144 10.37 15.45 8.00
N GLN A 145 10.56 16.01 6.82
CA GLN A 145 10.01 17.30 6.42
C GLN A 145 9.54 17.23 4.97
N LYS A 146 8.42 17.89 4.68
CA LYS A 146 7.82 17.96 3.33
C LYS A 146 7.66 16.57 2.68
N THR A 147 7.31 15.58 3.48
CA THR A 147 7.18 14.17 3.12
C THR A 147 5.72 13.76 3.16
N LEU A 148 5.29 12.94 2.21
CA LEU A 148 4.01 12.22 2.29
C LEU A 148 4.18 11.02 3.23
N VAL A 149 3.56 11.06 4.39
CA VAL A 149 3.69 10.01 5.41
C VAL A 149 2.40 9.19 5.48
N LEU A 150 2.48 7.93 5.09
CA LEU A 150 1.39 6.96 5.20
C LEU A 150 1.63 6.11 6.45
N ALA A 151 0.82 6.32 7.51
CA ALA A 151 1.09 5.75 8.82
C ALA A 151 -0.18 5.61 9.69
N ASP A 152 0.03 5.29 10.97
CA ASP A 152 -0.99 5.27 12.02
C ASP A 152 -1.21 6.66 12.67
N ASP A 153 -2.25 6.78 13.52
CA ASP A 153 -2.58 8.03 14.24
C ASP A 153 -1.49 8.48 15.22
N VAL A 154 -0.75 7.57 15.82
CA VAL A 154 0.34 7.92 16.73
C VAL A 154 1.46 8.59 15.95
N SER A 155 1.82 8.01 14.81
CA SER A 155 2.81 8.58 13.89
C SER A 155 2.37 9.95 13.38
N HIS A 156 1.07 10.15 13.08
CA HIS A 156 0.51 11.44 12.70
C HIS A 156 0.81 12.53 13.72
N ARG A 157 0.60 12.25 15.01
CA ARG A 157 0.83 13.22 16.09
C ARG A 157 2.31 13.55 16.33
N LEU A 158 3.21 12.69 15.88
CA LEU A 158 4.65 12.84 16.07
C LEU A 158 5.36 13.50 14.88
N CYS A 159 4.69 13.59 13.74
CA CYS A 159 5.23 14.22 12.54
C CYS A 159 5.25 15.74 12.65
N ASP A 160 6.26 16.36 12.02
CA ASP A 160 6.30 17.80 11.81
C ASP A 160 5.15 18.25 10.90
N SER A 161 4.57 19.43 11.15
CA SER A 161 3.45 19.99 10.41
C SER A 161 3.73 20.29 8.93
N SER A 162 4.99 20.28 8.50
CA SER A 162 5.36 20.39 7.09
C SER A 162 5.09 19.11 6.28
N ASN A 163 4.80 17.99 6.96
CA ASN A 163 4.48 16.73 6.32
C ASN A 163 2.97 16.62 6.04
N VAL A 164 2.62 15.92 4.97
CA VAL A 164 1.25 15.48 4.71
C VAL A 164 1.09 14.06 5.21
N VAL A 165 0.29 13.87 6.26
CA VAL A 165 0.12 12.56 6.88
C VAL A 165 -1.23 11.96 6.54
N VAL A 166 -1.22 10.73 6.06
CA VAL A 166 -2.40 9.94 5.70
C VAL A 166 -2.47 8.72 6.61
N ARG A 167 -3.61 8.55 7.24
CA ARG A 167 -3.87 7.42 8.13
C ARG A 167 -4.21 6.19 7.30
N VAL A 168 -3.34 5.21 7.31
CA VAL A 168 -3.48 3.98 6.50
C VAL A 168 -3.43 2.71 7.34
N SER A 169 -3.01 2.81 8.60
CA SER A 169 -2.83 1.66 9.49
C SER A 169 -3.38 1.94 10.91
N ALA A 170 -3.66 0.88 11.64
CA ALA A 170 -4.00 0.97 13.06
C ALA A 170 -2.75 1.33 13.91
N PRO A 171 -2.92 1.93 15.09
CA PRO A 171 -4.18 2.29 15.72
C PRO A 171 -4.81 3.59 15.19
N PHE A 172 -6.16 3.63 15.14
CA PHE A 172 -6.94 4.83 14.90
C PHE A 172 -7.45 5.35 16.26
N ILE A 173 -6.93 6.47 16.71
CA ILE A 173 -7.21 7.01 18.07
C ILE A 173 -8.31 8.07 18.03
N ASP A 174 -8.34 8.90 17.01
CA ASP A 174 -9.26 10.03 16.88
C ASP A 174 -10.56 9.64 16.16
N GLY A 175 -11.37 8.85 16.85
CA GLY A 175 -12.72 8.53 16.42
C GLY A 175 -12.81 7.39 15.41
N ALA A 176 -13.98 6.75 15.38
CA ALA A 176 -14.30 5.73 14.38
C ALA A 176 -14.49 6.41 13.02
N GLN A 177 -13.43 6.57 12.25
CA GLN A 177 -13.56 6.96 10.86
C GLN A 177 -14.08 5.76 10.07
N ILE A 178 -15.39 5.69 9.91
CA ILE A 178 -16.00 4.83 8.89
C ILE A 178 -15.69 5.48 7.55
N ALA A 179 -14.53 5.19 7.01
CA ALA A 179 -14.12 5.73 5.74
C ALA A 179 -14.52 4.76 4.63
N THR A 180 -15.22 5.27 3.64
CA THR A 180 -15.70 4.48 2.48
C THR A 180 -14.55 3.93 1.61
N HIS A 181 -13.33 4.45 1.80
CA HIS A 181 -12.12 4.04 1.08
C HIS A 181 -11.33 2.93 1.79
N LEU A 182 -11.72 2.57 3.00
CA LEU A 182 -11.09 1.43 3.70
C LEU A 182 -11.82 0.11 3.36
N PRO A 183 -11.08 -0.98 3.16
CA PRO A 183 -9.61 -1.05 3.11
C PRO A 183 -9.05 -0.26 1.91
N LEU A 184 -7.78 0.17 1.98
CA LEU A 184 -7.08 0.93 0.92
C LEU A 184 -6.75 0.08 -0.32
N LEU A 185 -7.50 -0.97 -0.53
CA LEU A 185 -7.33 -1.96 -1.58
C LEU A 185 -8.33 -1.72 -2.72
N GLY A 186 -8.01 -2.21 -3.90
CA GLY A 186 -8.89 -2.14 -5.05
C GLY A 186 -9.07 -0.74 -5.61
N GLU A 187 -10.14 -0.54 -6.37
CA GLU A 187 -10.39 0.69 -7.10
C GLU A 187 -10.60 1.90 -6.18
N LYS A 188 -11.50 1.78 -5.20
CA LYS A 188 -11.84 2.90 -4.30
C LYS A 188 -10.67 3.32 -3.40
N GLY A 189 -9.92 2.36 -2.90
CA GLY A 189 -8.71 2.67 -2.11
C GLY A 189 -7.66 3.38 -2.96
N THR A 190 -7.53 3.00 -4.22
CA THR A 190 -6.61 3.64 -5.16
C THR A 190 -7.06 5.06 -5.50
N ASP A 191 -8.37 5.29 -5.74
CA ASP A 191 -8.94 6.63 -5.98
C ASP A 191 -8.58 7.57 -4.83
N PHE A 192 -8.82 7.15 -3.59
CA PHE A 192 -8.48 7.92 -2.38
C PHE A 192 -6.98 8.23 -2.27
N LEU A 193 -6.11 7.25 -2.52
CA LEU A 193 -4.67 7.45 -2.46
C LEU A 193 -4.20 8.46 -3.52
N LEU A 194 -4.77 8.44 -4.72
CA LEU A 194 -4.43 9.38 -5.78
C LEU A 194 -4.89 10.81 -5.46
N GLU A 195 -6.10 11.00 -4.93
CA GLU A 195 -6.57 12.30 -4.46
C GLU A 195 -5.65 12.87 -3.36
N THR A 196 -5.20 12.02 -2.45
CA THR A 196 -4.25 12.39 -1.41
C THR A 196 -2.88 12.80 -1.97
N ILE A 197 -2.39 12.06 -2.96
CA ILE A 197 -1.13 12.37 -3.66
C ILE A 197 -1.24 13.70 -4.40
N GLU A 198 -2.36 13.98 -5.05
CA GLU A 198 -2.60 15.24 -5.72
C GLU A 198 -2.57 16.42 -4.72
N ALA A 199 -3.25 16.27 -3.59
CA ALA A 199 -3.21 17.27 -2.51
C ALA A 199 -1.78 17.49 -2.00
N TYR A 200 -1.00 16.42 -1.82
CA TYR A 200 0.41 16.53 -1.44
C TYR A 200 1.25 17.30 -2.47
N TYR A 201 1.04 17.05 -3.75
CA TYR A 201 1.74 17.79 -4.80
C TYR A 201 1.48 19.29 -4.75
N GLN A 202 0.27 19.71 -4.36
CA GLN A 202 -0.05 21.14 -4.19
C GLN A 202 0.74 21.77 -3.05
N THR A 203 1.11 21.02 -2.01
CA THR A 203 1.93 21.54 -0.90
C THR A 203 3.41 21.70 -1.26
N LEU A 204 3.87 21.10 -2.36
CA LEU A 204 5.26 21.18 -2.83
C LEU A 204 5.49 22.33 -3.81
N ALA A 205 4.43 22.93 -4.34
CA ALA A 205 4.50 24.07 -5.25
C ALA A 205 4.86 25.33 -4.48
#